data_f1fcc31e4dc67a5bd42d841bd2bb9769
#
_entry.id   f1fcc31e4dc67a5bd42d841bd2bb9769
#
_cell.length_a   1.000
_cell.length_b   1.000
_cell.length_c   1.000
_cell.angle_alpha   90.00
_cell.angle_beta   90.00
_cell.angle_gamma   90.00
#
_symmetry.space_group_name_H-M   'P 1'
#
loop_
_entity.id
_entity.type
_entity.pdbx_description
1 polymer ?
#
loop_
_entity_poly.entity_id
_entity_poly.type
_entity_poly.pdbx_seq_one_letter_code
_entity_poly.pdbx_strand_id
1 'polypeptide(L)'
;MGKIGMELLAPAGGMEQLRAAVAFGADAVYLAAERFGMRARAANFRMDEIPAAVAFAHDHGVKVHVTCNILMHPDDIDGLPPFFRALDAAGVDAFIIGDLGAFAVAGEVAPRVERHVSTQASVANATAARANTLPPMRTGALLRA
;
A
#
# COMPACT_ATOMS: atom_id res chain seq x y z
N MET A 1 9.85 -8.81 -28.38
CA MET A 1 10.86 -8.86 -27.32
C MET A 1 10.13 -8.70 -26.00
N GLY A 2 9.94 -9.79 -25.24
CA GLY A 2 9.25 -9.71 -23.95
C GLY A 2 10.01 -8.79 -23.01
N LYS A 3 9.30 -7.82 -22.39
CA LYS A 3 9.85 -7.06 -21.27
C LYS A 3 10.37 -8.09 -20.25
N ILE A 4 11.66 -8.06 -19.96
CA ILE A 4 12.24 -8.75 -18.81
C ILE A 4 11.45 -8.18 -17.63
N GLY A 5 10.75 -9.04 -16.88
CA GLY A 5 9.69 -8.68 -15.93
C GLY A 5 10.09 -7.78 -14.75
N MET A 6 10.69 -6.64 -15.05
CA MET A 6 11.00 -5.58 -14.10
C MET A 6 9.95 -4.49 -14.19
N GLU A 7 9.26 -4.22 -13.08
CA GLU A 7 8.28 -3.14 -12.94
C GLU A 7 9.00 -1.86 -12.51
N LEU A 8 8.80 -0.77 -13.27
CA LEU A 8 9.29 0.55 -12.90
C LEU A 8 8.27 1.21 -11.96
N LEU A 9 8.57 1.23 -10.68
CA LEU A 9 7.74 1.85 -9.64
C LEU A 9 8.23 3.27 -9.32
N ALA A 10 7.39 4.26 -9.56
CA ALA A 10 7.72 5.68 -9.35
C ALA A 10 6.92 6.31 -8.22
N PRO A 11 7.48 7.29 -7.46
CA PRO A 11 6.73 8.03 -6.46
C PRO A 11 5.77 9.04 -7.09
N ALA A 12 4.58 9.21 -6.49
CA ALA A 12 3.63 10.25 -6.85
C ALA A 12 3.13 10.96 -5.58
N GLY A 13 3.65 12.15 -5.28
CA GLY A 13 3.25 12.97 -4.14
C GLY A 13 1.98 13.79 -4.37
N GLY A 14 1.43 13.79 -5.59
CA GLY A 14 0.22 14.50 -5.99
C GLY A 14 -0.07 14.24 -7.46
N MET A 15 -1.16 14.81 -7.98
CA MET A 15 -1.59 14.58 -9.38
C MET A 15 -0.56 15.05 -10.42
N GLU A 16 0.20 16.09 -10.15
CA GLU A 16 1.24 16.56 -11.06
C GLU A 16 2.36 15.52 -11.20
N GLN A 17 2.86 14.99 -10.06
CA GLN A 17 3.89 13.96 -10.03
C GLN A 17 3.38 12.65 -10.63
N LEU A 18 2.11 12.31 -10.40
CA LEU A 18 1.48 11.16 -11.03
C LEU A 18 1.49 11.27 -12.55
N ARG A 19 1.07 12.41 -13.10
CA ARG A 19 1.10 12.68 -14.54
C ARG A 19 2.52 12.60 -15.12
N ALA A 20 3.48 13.14 -14.40
CA ALA A 20 4.89 13.07 -14.80
C ALA A 20 5.39 11.62 -14.81
N ALA A 21 5.14 10.84 -13.73
CA ALA A 21 5.53 9.44 -13.65
C ALA A 21 4.97 8.61 -14.81
N VAL A 22 3.69 8.79 -15.12
CA VAL A 22 3.02 8.13 -16.26
C VAL A 22 3.67 8.55 -17.59
N ALA A 23 3.89 9.84 -17.80
CA ALA A 23 4.50 10.36 -19.03
C ALA A 23 5.93 9.84 -19.25
N PHE A 24 6.69 9.61 -18.18
CA PHE A 24 8.04 9.04 -18.22
C PHE A 24 8.07 7.51 -18.22
N GLY A 25 6.92 6.83 -18.31
CA GLY A 25 6.83 5.40 -18.57
C GLY A 25 6.90 4.53 -17.33
N ALA A 26 6.44 5.01 -16.18
CA ALA A 26 6.25 4.16 -15.00
C ALA A 26 5.27 3.02 -15.31
N ASP A 27 5.55 1.82 -14.81
CA ASP A 27 4.63 0.67 -14.86
C ASP A 27 3.69 0.67 -13.64
N ALA A 28 4.14 1.25 -12.54
CA ALA A 28 3.37 1.46 -11.33
C ALA A 28 3.78 2.76 -10.63
N VAL A 29 2.88 3.33 -9.85
CA VAL A 29 3.17 4.46 -8.97
C VAL A 29 2.84 4.10 -7.53
N TYR A 30 3.60 4.66 -6.57
CA TYR A 30 3.20 4.61 -5.17
C TYR A 30 2.89 6.01 -4.65
N LEU A 31 1.81 6.10 -3.92
CA LEU A 31 1.33 7.33 -3.32
C LEU A 31 0.97 7.12 -1.84
N ALA A 32 0.86 8.20 -1.11
CA ALA A 32 0.39 8.20 0.26
C ALA A 32 -0.94 8.95 0.36
N ALA A 33 -1.86 8.43 1.15
CA ALA A 33 -3.02 9.16 1.61
C ALA A 33 -2.66 10.08 2.80
N GLU A 34 -3.56 10.97 3.17
CA GLU A 34 -3.39 11.89 4.32
C GLU A 34 -3.17 11.15 5.65
N ARG A 35 -3.67 9.90 5.76
CA ARG A 35 -3.50 9.05 6.93
C ARG A 35 -2.63 7.85 6.60
N PHE A 36 -1.94 7.34 7.63
CA PHE A 36 -1.16 6.09 7.62
C PHE A 36 0.06 6.05 6.70
N GLY A 37 0.39 7.14 5.98
CA GLY A 37 1.62 7.29 5.21
C GLY A 37 2.70 8.06 5.98
N MET A 38 3.97 7.62 5.92
CA MET A 38 5.08 8.27 6.63
C MET A 38 5.38 9.72 6.20
N ARG A 39 4.93 10.13 5.03
CA ARG A 39 5.21 11.46 4.47
C ARG A 39 4.15 12.50 4.88
N ALA A 40 3.77 12.55 6.14
CA ALA A 40 2.74 13.48 6.65
C ALA A 40 3.02 14.98 6.37
N ARG A 41 4.24 15.36 5.97
CA ARG A 41 4.63 16.74 5.62
C ARG A 41 4.82 16.98 4.11
N ALA A 42 4.74 15.96 3.27
CA ALA A 42 4.72 16.11 1.82
C ALA A 42 3.27 16.24 1.34
N ALA A 43 3.08 16.74 0.13
CA ALA A 43 1.77 16.69 -0.52
C ALA A 43 1.33 15.22 -0.61
N ASN A 44 0.27 14.86 0.09
CA ASN A 44 -0.35 13.54 0.06
C ASN A 44 -1.72 13.69 -0.60
N PHE A 45 -2.21 12.60 -1.18
CA PHE A 45 -3.55 12.57 -1.72
C PHE A 45 -4.60 12.58 -0.60
N ARG A 46 -5.60 13.40 -0.73
CA ARG A 46 -6.80 13.29 0.08
C ARG A 46 -7.55 12.03 -0.32
N MET A 47 -8.29 11.45 0.61
CA MET A 47 -9.04 10.21 0.33
C MET A 47 -10.04 10.36 -0.82
N ASP A 48 -10.61 11.55 -1.00
CA ASP A 48 -11.55 11.86 -2.10
C ASP A 48 -10.85 12.09 -3.46
N GLU A 49 -9.54 12.29 -3.49
CA GLU A 49 -8.74 12.44 -4.71
C GLU A 49 -8.23 11.09 -5.26
N ILE A 50 -8.12 10.07 -4.41
CA ILE A 50 -7.57 8.76 -4.78
C ILE A 50 -8.34 8.10 -5.93
N PRO A 51 -9.69 8.07 -5.96
CA PRO A 51 -10.41 7.48 -7.09
C PRO A 51 -10.06 8.10 -8.44
N ALA A 52 -9.89 9.43 -8.50
CA ALA A 52 -9.49 10.12 -9.72
C ALA A 52 -8.04 9.81 -10.11
N ALA A 53 -7.13 9.70 -9.13
CA ALA A 53 -5.74 9.31 -9.37
C ALA A 53 -5.65 7.89 -9.91
N VAL A 54 -6.40 6.94 -9.33
CA VAL A 54 -6.46 5.54 -9.79
C VAL A 54 -7.02 5.46 -11.21
N ALA A 55 -8.14 6.13 -11.48
CA ALA A 55 -8.73 6.13 -12.82
C ALA A 55 -7.74 6.67 -13.87
N PHE A 56 -7.08 7.79 -13.58
CA PHE A 56 -6.07 8.36 -14.48
C PHE A 56 -4.91 7.38 -14.73
N ALA A 57 -4.38 6.74 -13.70
CA ALA A 57 -3.28 5.79 -13.85
C ALA A 57 -3.71 4.56 -14.67
N HIS A 58 -4.86 3.99 -14.36
CA HIS A 58 -5.41 2.81 -15.06
C HIS A 58 -5.72 3.08 -16.53
N ASP A 59 -6.21 4.28 -16.88
CA ASP A 59 -6.42 4.68 -18.28
C ASP A 59 -5.12 4.67 -19.11
N HIS A 60 -3.97 4.76 -18.43
CA HIS A 60 -2.64 4.68 -19.03
C HIS A 60 -1.94 3.33 -18.79
N GLY A 61 -2.64 2.33 -18.24
CA GLY A 61 -2.09 1.01 -17.96
C GLY A 61 -1.07 0.99 -16.80
N VAL A 62 -1.11 1.98 -15.91
CA VAL A 62 -0.19 2.12 -14.75
C VAL A 62 -0.91 1.73 -13.48
N LYS A 63 -0.28 0.85 -12.67
CA LYS A 63 -0.81 0.42 -11.38
C LYS A 63 -0.63 1.49 -10.30
N VAL A 64 -1.49 1.45 -9.28
CA VAL A 64 -1.44 2.36 -8.13
C VAL A 64 -1.25 1.57 -6.85
N HIS A 65 -0.15 1.83 -6.14
CA HIS A 65 0.15 1.27 -4.84
C HIS A 65 -0.01 2.37 -3.77
N VAL A 66 -0.67 2.06 -2.65
CA VAL A 66 -0.87 3.02 -1.56
C VAL A 66 -0.05 2.62 -0.34
N THR A 67 0.73 3.55 0.20
CA THR A 67 1.53 3.31 1.40
C THR A 67 0.69 3.40 2.67
N CYS A 68 0.84 2.41 3.54
CA CYS A 68 0.30 2.35 4.90
C CYS A 68 1.43 1.88 5.82
N ASN A 69 2.41 2.76 6.07
CA ASN A 69 3.70 2.37 6.61
C ASN A 69 4.20 3.27 7.77
N ILE A 70 3.30 3.96 8.46
CA ILE A 70 3.63 4.62 9.73
C ILE A 70 3.86 3.55 10.82
N LEU A 71 4.49 3.96 11.90
CA LEU A 71 4.48 3.21 13.14
C LEU A 71 3.06 3.25 13.73
N MET A 72 2.39 2.10 13.79
CA MET A 72 1.00 2.00 14.25
C MET A 72 0.94 2.03 15.78
N HIS A 73 0.07 2.87 16.31
CA HIS A 73 -0.34 2.85 17.71
C HIS A 73 -1.71 2.15 17.84
N PRO A 74 -2.09 1.70 19.06
CA PRO A 74 -3.38 1.01 19.26
C PRO A 74 -4.58 1.79 18.71
N ASP A 75 -4.58 3.11 18.84
CA ASP A 75 -5.66 3.98 18.38
C ASP A 75 -5.75 4.09 16.85
N ASP A 76 -4.68 3.74 16.13
CA ASP A 76 -4.66 3.74 14.66
C ASP A 76 -5.39 2.52 14.09
N ILE A 77 -5.38 1.39 14.80
CA ILE A 77 -5.89 0.09 14.33
C ILE A 77 -7.39 0.17 13.99
N ASP A 78 -8.16 0.86 14.80
CA ASP A 78 -9.63 1.01 14.58
C ASP A 78 -9.95 1.79 13.29
N GLY A 79 -9.03 2.64 12.85
CA GLY A 79 -9.16 3.40 11.61
C GLY A 79 -8.79 2.62 10.34
N LEU A 80 -8.11 1.47 10.45
CA LEU A 80 -7.61 0.71 9.31
C LEU A 80 -8.70 0.03 8.47
N PRO A 81 -9.73 -0.63 9.06
CA PRO A 81 -10.74 -1.31 8.25
C PRO A 81 -11.47 -0.38 7.28
N PRO A 82 -12.02 0.79 7.70
CA PRO A 82 -12.66 1.70 6.76
C PRO A 82 -11.67 2.29 5.73
N PHE A 83 -10.42 2.52 6.12
CA PHE A 83 -9.37 3.00 5.23
C PHE A 83 -9.09 2.01 4.08
N PHE A 84 -8.81 0.75 4.40
CA PHE A 84 -8.52 -0.26 3.38
C PHE A 84 -9.74 -0.56 2.49
N ARG A 85 -10.95 -0.59 3.05
CA ARG A 85 -12.18 -0.75 2.24
C ARG A 85 -12.38 0.41 1.26
N ALA A 86 -12.11 1.63 1.67
CA ALA A 86 -12.23 2.80 0.80
C ALA A 86 -11.21 2.74 -0.35
N LEU A 87 -9.98 2.29 -0.08
CA LEU A 87 -8.94 2.11 -1.10
C LEU A 87 -9.26 0.94 -2.06
N ASP A 88 -9.78 -0.18 -1.55
CA ASP A 88 -10.26 -1.30 -2.39
C ASP A 88 -11.40 -0.83 -3.31
N ALA A 89 -12.36 -0.08 -2.76
CA ALA A 89 -13.46 0.49 -3.56
C ALA A 89 -12.97 1.49 -4.62
N ALA A 90 -11.89 2.22 -4.34
CA ALA A 90 -11.24 3.11 -5.31
C ALA A 90 -10.45 2.37 -6.41
N GLY A 91 -10.25 1.06 -6.28
CA GLY A 91 -9.55 0.23 -7.26
C GLY A 91 -8.03 0.25 -7.14
N VAL A 92 -7.49 0.50 -5.94
CA VAL A 92 -6.04 0.44 -5.68
C VAL A 92 -5.53 -0.98 -5.92
N ASP A 93 -4.37 -1.12 -6.57
CA ASP A 93 -3.79 -2.42 -6.96
C ASP A 93 -3.04 -3.10 -5.81
N ALA A 94 -2.32 -2.32 -5.00
CA ALA A 94 -1.56 -2.85 -3.87
C ALA A 94 -1.48 -1.89 -2.68
N PHE A 95 -1.29 -2.46 -1.49
CA PHE A 95 -0.91 -1.72 -0.29
C PHE A 95 0.55 -2.00 0.05
N ILE A 96 1.33 -0.98 0.42
CA ILE A 96 2.69 -1.10 0.92
C ILE A 96 2.64 -0.90 2.44
N ILE A 97 2.72 -1.97 3.21
CA ILE A 97 2.39 -2.00 4.64
C ILE A 97 3.63 -2.27 5.49
N GLY A 98 3.81 -1.47 6.55
CA GLY A 98 4.93 -1.58 7.48
C GLY A 98 4.64 -2.34 8.78
N ASP A 99 3.38 -2.48 9.15
CA ASP A 99 2.94 -3.08 10.40
C ASP A 99 2.23 -4.42 10.19
N LEU A 100 2.55 -5.45 10.99
CA LEU A 100 1.97 -6.78 10.84
C LEU A 100 0.46 -6.82 11.17
N GLY A 101 0.02 -6.01 12.13
CA GLY A 101 -1.40 -5.89 12.47
C GLY A 101 -2.19 -5.26 11.31
N ALA A 102 -1.67 -4.17 10.74
CA ALA A 102 -2.25 -3.56 9.55
C ALA A 102 -2.25 -4.52 8.35
N PHE A 103 -1.21 -5.34 8.20
CA PHE A 103 -1.12 -6.36 7.15
C PHE A 103 -2.21 -7.43 7.28
N ALA A 104 -2.49 -7.87 8.52
CA ALA A 104 -3.57 -8.80 8.81
C ALA A 104 -4.95 -8.18 8.52
N VAL A 105 -5.20 -6.97 9.02
CA VAL A 105 -6.46 -6.24 8.79
C VAL A 105 -6.72 -6.04 7.29
N ALA A 106 -5.71 -5.62 6.53
CA ALA A 106 -5.84 -5.45 5.07
C ALA A 106 -6.26 -6.78 4.40
N GLY A 107 -5.69 -7.91 4.83
CA GLY A 107 -6.03 -9.23 4.30
C GLY A 107 -7.46 -9.66 4.60
N GLU A 108 -8.03 -9.21 5.70
CA GLU A 108 -9.41 -9.52 6.08
C GLU A 108 -10.44 -8.66 5.35
N VAL A 109 -10.16 -7.35 5.22
CA VAL A 109 -11.16 -6.38 4.75
C VAL A 109 -11.04 -6.02 3.27
N ALA A 110 -9.88 -6.26 2.66
CA ALA A 110 -9.59 -6.00 1.25
C ALA A 110 -8.75 -7.15 0.63
N PRO A 111 -9.25 -8.40 0.65
CA PRO A 111 -8.47 -9.59 0.28
C PRO A 111 -8.06 -9.62 -1.20
N ARG A 112 -8.66 -8.81 -2.06
CA ARG A 112 -8.36 -8.74 -3.49
C ARG A 112 -7.18 -7.84 -3.82
N VAL A 113 -6.86 -6.89 -2.93
CA VAL A 113 -5.76 -5.95 -3.11
C VAL A 113 -4.45 -6.62 -2.70
N GLU A 114 -3.42 -6.52 -3.53
CA GLU A 114 -2.11 -7.07 -3.22
C GLU A 114 -1.53 -6.39 -1.96
N ARG A 115 -0.76 -7.14 -1.17
CA ARG A 115 -0.10 -6.63 0.03
C ARG A 115 1.41 -6.78 -0.12
N HIS A 116 2.08 -5.65 -0.25
CA HIS A 116 3.54 -5.56 -0.33
C HIS A 116 4.12 -5.18 1.03
N VAL A 117 5.18 -5.86 1.42
CA VAL A 117 5.86 -5.58 2.68
C VAL A 117 6.73 -4.35 2.52
N SER A 118 6.48 -3.31 3.31
CA SER A 118 7.33 -2.13 3.37
C SER A 118 8.68 -2.43 4.01
N THR A 119 9.71 -1.66 3.66
CA THR A 119 11.01 -1.67 4.36
C THR A 119 10.88 -1.39 5.86
N GLN A 120 9.82 -0.70 6.27
CA GLN A 120 9.50 -0.41 7.68
C GLN A 120 9.20 -1.68 8.50
N ALA A 121 8.81 -2.78 7.86
CA ALA A 121 8.58 -4.06 8.52
C ALA A 121 9.89 -4.81 8.87
N SER A 122 11.04 -4.27 8.52
CA SER A 122 12.37 -4.84 8.80
C SER A 122 12.57 -6.29 8.33
N VAL A 123 11.93 -6.66 7.22
CA VAL A 123 12.08 -7.99 6.60
C VAL A 123 13.39 -8.04 5.84
N ALA A 124 14.41 -8.65 6.44
CA ALA A 124 15.79 -8.66 5.90
C ALA A 124 16.28 -10.05 5.45
N ASN A 125 15.44 -11.08 5.55
CA ASN A 125 15.83 -12.46 5.20
C ASN A 125 14.64 -13.30 4.75
N ALA A 126 14.91 -14.43 4.11
CA ALA A 126 13.90 -15.33 3.56
C ALA A 126 12.95 -15.92 4.61
N THR A 127 13.41 -16.11 5.85
CA THR A 127 12.57 -16.64 6.94
C THR A 127 11.54 -15.59 7.37
N ALA A 128 11.97 -14.35 7.54
CA ALA A 128 11.06 -13.23 7.84
C ALA A 128 10.07 -12.99 6.68
N ALA A 129 10.51 -13.08 5.42
CA ALA A 129 9.63 -12.96 4.26
C ALA A 129 8.55 -14.05 4.26
N ARG A 130 8.93 -15.31 4.53
CA ARG A 130 7.96 -16.43 4.65
C ARG A 130 6.97 -16.22 5.79
N ALA A 131 7.41 -15.70 6.94
CA ALA A 131 6.52 -15.43 8.07
C ALA A 131 5.45 -14.37 7.72
N ASN A 132 5.79 -13.38 6.90
CA ASN A 132 4.83 -12.36 6.43
C ASN A 132 3.84 -12.86 5.37
N THR A 133 4.13 -13.98 4.70
CA THR A 133 3.26 -14.59 3.67
C THR A 133 2.36 -15.68 4.24
N LEU A 134 2.56 -16.10 5.48
CA LEU A 134 1.68 -17.06 6.14
C LEU A 134 0.28 -16.46 6.35
N PRO A 135 -0.79 -17.30 6.28
CA PRO A 135 -2.12 -16.84 6.65
C PRO A 135 -2.09 -16.24 8.06
N PRO A 136 -2.99 -15.30 8.39
CA PRO A 136 -2.92 -14.54 9.62
C PRO A 136 -2.72 -15.45 10.82
N MET A 137 -1.60 -15.27 11.53
CA MET A 137 -1.37 -15.96 12.79
C MET A 137 -2.55 -15.64 13.68
N ARG A 138 -3.28 -16.67 14.09
CA ARG A 138 -4.39 -16.51 15.05
C ARG A 138 -3.83 -15.76 16.26
N THR A 139 -4.41 -14.63 16.57
CA THR A 139 -4.01 -13.67 17.62
C THR A 139 -3.83 -14.32 19.01
N GLY A 140 -4.26 -15.56 19.21
CA GLY A 140 -4.07 -16.32 20.44
C GLY A 140 -2.66 -16.90 20.65
N ALA A 141 -1.77 -16.88 19.65
CA ALA A 141 -0.44 -17.49 19.79
C ALA A 141 0.65 -16.49 20.28
N LEU A 142 0.44 -15.18 20.10
CA LEU A 142 1.41 -14.15 20.49
C LEU A 142 1.25 -13.66 21.94
N LEU A 143 0.14 -13.96 22.61
CA LEU A 143 -0.13 -13.54 24.01
C LEU A 143 0.19 -14.62 25.04
N ARG A 144 0.90 -15.69 24.68
CA ARG A 144 1.29 -16.78 25.60
C ARG A 144 2.80 -17.04 25.61
N ALA A 145 3.63 -16.01 25.42
CA ALA A 145 5.06 -16.08 25.67
C ALA A 145 5.44 -15.20 26.84
#